data_aef169e6d5f33a73f206d148bc2c973f
#
_entry.id   aef169e6d5f33a73f206d148bc2c973f
#
_cell.length_a   1.000
_cell.length_b   1.000
_cell.length_c   1.000
_cell.angle_alpha   90.00
_cell.angle_beta   90.00
_cell.angle_gamma   90.00
#
_symmetry.space_group_name_H-M   'P 1'
#
loop_
_entity.id
_entity.type
_entity.pdbx_description
1 polymer ?
#
loop_
_entity_poly.entity_id
_entity_poly.type
_entity_poly.pdbx_seq_one_letter_code
_entity_poly.pdbx_strand_id
1 'polypeptide(L)'
;MNRLHAKRSKSALLTRALVPALALALVACGGTPDETYTGPSPDLPKPQRGLFPTLKISLPAEWGDQLPTVPEGYEIAPIADNLLIPRQMLVLPNGDILVAEGRGGRAPKLTPKDIIAGFIKSRGNTQVESGNRLTLLRDTDGDGVYENRSIFADNLDAPYGLAFGNDSIYVATQDALLRFAYTEGAVNAGAAPQEITKLPSAINHHWTKALTISSDGRYLFVGIGSDSNITERGLAVEENRAMVWQVDAQTGFHRVFATGLRNPTALAMQPGMDQLWAVVNERDEIGDELVPDYLTSVRPGGFYGWPYSYWGRNVDERVRPQKPEKVASAITPDFALGSHVAALGVAFSTPAMGAQFANGVFVGQHGSWNRNPPVGYKVSFVPFRDGKPSGEMVDFATGFLGEDGKARGRPVGVTVDPRGALLVADDLANTIWRITPTGGAPGAPAAPATPATTETAPAPAAAPAPSGATPPAG
;
A
#
# COMPACT_ATOMS: atom_id res chain seq x y z
N MET A 1 38.85 -73.98 -54.91
CA MET A 1 39.21 -74.94 -53.84
C MET A 1 38.52 -74.57 -52.58
N ASN A 2 37.51 -75.34 -52.25
CA ASN A 2 37.23 -76.00 -50.95
C ASN A 2 37.11 -74.99 -49.73
N ARG A 3 36.15 -75.01 -48.87
CA ARG A 3 34.94 -75.84 -48.54
C ARG A 3 34.28 -75.07 -47.38
N LEU A 4 32.98 -74.89 -47.41
CA LEU A 4 31.94 -75.58 -46.62
C LEU A 4 32.21 -75.65 -45.09
N HIS A 5 31.39 -75.14 -44.25
CA HIS A 5 30.24 -75.75 -43.55
C HIS A 5 29.67 -74.75 -42.58
N ALA A 6 28.48 -74.33 -42.63
CA ALA A 6 27.18 -74.88 -42.20
C ALA A 6 27.10 -75.28 -40.72
N LYS A 7 26.19 -74.71 -40.11
CA LYS A 7 25.13 -75.13 -39.14
C LYS A 7 25.07 -74.35 -37.83
N ARG A 8 24.00 -73.86 -37.62
CA ARG A 8 22.76 -74.07 -36.82
C ARG A 8 22.61 -73.02 -35.70
N SER A 9 21.60 -72.24 -35.86
CA SER A 9 20.34 -72.23 -35.06
C SER A 9 20.50 -72.57 -33.58
N LYS A 10 20.25 -71.60 -32.72
CA LYS A 10 19.34 -71.78 -31.59
C LYS A 10 18.93 -70.46 -31.00
N SER A 11 17.65 -70.26 -31.05
CA SER A 11 16.79 -69.72 -29.95
C SER A 11 17.05 -68.37 -29.41
N ALA A 12 16.16 -67.53 -29.80
CA ALA A 12 15.75 -66.32 -29.07
C ALA A 12 15.63 -66.54 -27.56
N LEU A 13 16.31 -65.71 -26.82
CA LEU A 13 15.86 -65.30 -25.50
C LEU A 13 15.78 -63.80 -25.52
N LEU A 14 14.54 -63.33 -25.56
CA LEU A 14 14.20 -62.01 -25.25
C LEU A 14 14.66 -61.71 -23.82
N THR A 15 15.77 -61.03 -23.67
CA THR A 15 16.04 -60.27 -22.44
C THR A 15 15.56 -58.84 -22.70
N ARG A 16 14.31 -58.60 -22.33
CA ARG A 16 13.83 -57.25 -22.12
C ARG A 16 14.68 -56.66 -21.00
N ALA A 17 15.69 -55.89 -21.38
CA ALA A 17 16.30 -54.93 -20.48
C ALA A 17 15.22 -53.91 -20.13
N LEU A 18 14.64 -54.04 -18.92
CA LEU A 18 13.97 -52.95 -18.26
C LEU A 18 15.03 -51.89 -18.06
N VAL A 19 15.05 -50.89 -18.91
CA VAL A 19 15.55 -49.56 -18.58
C VAL A 19 14.53 -49.02 -17.60
N PRO A 20 14.87 -48.82 -16.32
CA PRO A 20 14.03 -47.97 -15.50
C PRO A 20 14.14 -46.60 -16.13
N ALA A 21 13.09 -46.16 -16.82
CA ALA A 21 12.83 -44.79 -17.05
C ALA A 21 12.71 -44.17 -15.63
N LEU A 22 13.82 -43.70 -15.13
CA LEU A 22 13.82 -42.71 -14.06
C LEU A 22 13.16 -41.48 -14.67
N ALA A 23 11.82 -41.47 -14.72
CA ALA A 23 11.07 -40.25 -14.78
C ALA A 23 11.53 -39.50 -13.53
N LEU A 24 12.53 -38.61 -13.71
CA LEU A 24 12.60 -37.44 -12.90
C LEU A 24 11.24 -36.75 -13.09
N ALA A 25 10.30 -37.11 -12.24
CA ALA A 25 9.30 -36.17 -11.83
C ALA A 25 10.11 -35.00 -11.24
N LEU A 26 10.47 -34.03 -12.07
CA LEU A 26 10.51 -32.66 -11.69
C LEU A 26 9.09 -32.41 -11.19
N VAL A 27 8.85 -32.75 -9.93
CA VAL A 27 7.92 -32.06 -9.12
C VAL A 27 8.48 -30.62 -9.18
N ALA A 28 8.05 -29.88 -10.17
CA ALA A 28 7.95 -28.47 -10.03
C ALA A 28 7.05 -28.30 -8.79
N CYS A 29 7.67 -28.25 -7.61
CA CYS A 29 7.16 -27.51 -6.48
C CYS A 29 7.20 -26.04 -6.90
N GLY A 30 6.38 -25.71 -7.87
CA GLY A 30 6.15 -24.38 -8.33
C GLY A 30 4.88 -23.84 -7.70
N GLY A 31 4.71 -23.99 -6.41
CA GLY A 31 4.06 -22.96 -5.63
C GLY A 31 5.07 -21.83 -5.62
N THR A 32 4.72 -20.66 -6.14
CA THR A 32 5.56 -19.49 -5.93
C THR A 32 5.72 -19.34 -4.42
N PRO A 33 6.92 -19.06 -3.90
CA PRO A 33 7.12 -18.86 -2.45
C PRO A 33 6.10 -17.91 -1.81
N ASP A 34 5.50 -17.03 -2.62
CA ASP A 34 4.49 -16.06 -2.20
C ASP A 34 3.17 -16.68 -1.73
N GLU A 35 2.67 -17.76 -2.34
CA GLU A 35 1.37 -18.32 -2.01
C GLU A 35 1.30 -18.89 -0.59
N THR A 36 2.41 -19.44 -0.11
CA THR A 36 2.48 -20.04 1.24
C THR A 36 2.48 -19.00 2.36
N TYR A 37 2.98 -17.79 2.07
CA TYR A 37 3.21 -16.74 3.07
C TYR A 37 2.26 -15.55 2.90
N THR A 38 1.17 -15.72 2.17
CA THR A 38 0.10 -14.74 1.97
C THR A 38 -1.20 -15.18 2.62
N GLY A 39 -2.16 -14.25 2.72
CA GLY A 39 -3.49 -14.58 3.22
C GLY A 39 -3.71 -14.26 4.71
N PRO A 40 -4.87 -14.66 5.25
CA PRO A 40 -5.24 -14.31 6.63
C PRO A 40 -4.48 -15.12 7.69
N SER A 41 -3.87 -16.24 7.32
CA SER A 41 -3.15 -17.13 8.24
C SER A 41 -1.91 -17.72 7.56
N PRO A 42 -0.89 -16.88 7.26
CA PRO A 42 0.30 -17.34 6.58
C PRO A 42 1.11 -18.31 7.46
N ASP A 43 1.73 -19.31 6.85
CA ASP A 43 2.68 -20.20 7.53
C ASP A 43 4.06 -19.53 7.55
N LEU A 44 4.39 -18.86 8.65
CA LEU A 44 5.61 -18.06 8.76
C LEU A 44 6.84 -18.97 8.93
N PRO A 45 7.88 -18.82 8.10
CA PRO A 45 9.12 -19.55 8.26
C PRO A 45 9.89 -19.10 9.51
N LYS A 46 10.88 -19.87 9.90
CA LYS A 46 11.78 -19.47 10.98
C LYS A 46 12.68 -18.31 10.53
N PRO A 47 12.96 -17.33 11.43
CA PRO A 47 13.88 -16.24 11.12
C PRO A 47 15.25 -16.76 10.67
N GLN A 48 15.74 -16.22 9.56
CA GLN A 48 17.07 -16.50 9.03
C GLN A 48 18.02 -15.38 9.47
N ARG A 49 19.11 -15.75 10.12
CA ARG A 49 20.14 -14.79 10.60
C ARG A 49 21.39 -14.96 9.74
N GLY A 50 21.43 -14.30 8.59
CA GLY A 50 22.63 -14.18 7.77
C GLY A 50 23.56 -13.07 8.29
N LEU A 51 24.86 -13.17 8.00
CA LEU A 51 25.82 -12.08 8.25
C LEU A 51 25.50 -10.84 7.38
N PHE A 52 24.91 -11.06 6.22
CA PHE A 52 24.48 -10.02 5.29
C PHE A 52 23.05 -10.30 4.83
N PRO A 53 22.19 -9.27 4.78
CA PRO A 53 20.88 -9.42 4.16
C PRO A 53 21.03 -9.62 2.65
N THR A 54 20.05 -10.26 2.03
CA THR A 54 19.94 -10.29 0.58
C THR A 54 19.80 -8.85 0.07
N LEU A 55 20.63 -8.47 -0.90
CA LEU A 55 20.55 -7.19 -1.61
C LEU A 55 20.38 -7.51 -3.09
N LYS A 56 19.15 -7.54 -3.55
CA LYS A 56 18.78 -7.81 -4.93
C LYS A 56 17.82 -6.74 -5.41
N ILE A 57 18.29 -5.89 -6.31
CA ILE A 57 17.47 -4.84 -6.89
C ILE A 57 17.27 -5.10 -8.38
N SER A 58 16.04 -4.92 -8.84
CA SER A 58 15.72 -4.93 -10.26
C SER A 58 16.11 -3.59 -10.87
N LEU A 59 16.96 -3.62 -11.90
CA LEU A 59 17.40 -2.42 -12.60
C LEU A 59 16.26 -1.88 -13.47
N PRO A 60 16.16 -0.55 -13.64
CA PRO A 60 15.17 0.06 -14.50
C PRO A 60 15.29 -0.41 -15.96
N ALA A 61 14.14 -0.58 -16.61
CA ALA A 61 13.99 -0.73 -18.04
C ALA A 61 12.78 0.11 -18.49
N GLU A 62 12.78 0.53 -19.72
CA GLU A 62 11.66 1.25 -20.31
C GLU A 62 10.56 0.29 -20.76
N TRP A 63 9.32 0.77 -20.80
CA TRP A 63 8.19 0.01 -21.33
C TRP A 63 8.29 -0.22 -22.85
N GLY A 64 8.85 0.74 -23.60
CA GLY A 64 8.80 0.74 -25.06
C GLY A 64 7.35 0.70 -25.55
N ASP A 65 7.04 -0.24 -26.46
CA ASP A 65 5.67 -0.46 -26.94
C ASP A 65 4.85 -1.41 -26.05
N GLN A 66 5.40 -1.84 -24.90
CA GLN A 66 4.71 -2.75 -23.98
C GLN A 66 3.84 -1.96 -22.99
N LEU A 67 2.77 -2.60 -22.54
CA LEU A 67 1.90 -2.10 -21.48
C LEU A 67 1.87 -3.10 -20.32
N PRO A 68 1.51 -2.68 -19.11
CA PRO A 68 1.17 -3.61 -18.05
C PRO A 68 0.05 -4.56 -18.48
N THR A 69 0.08 -5.79 -17.98
CA THR A 69 -0.93 -6.81 -18.26
C THR A 69 -2.05 -6.71 -17.22
N VAL A 70 -3.30 -6.71 -17.70
CA VAL A 70 -4.52 -6.70 -16.86
C VAL A 70 -5.41 -7.90 -17.22
N PRO A 71 -6.37 -8.30 -16.35
CA PRO A 71 -7.28 -9.41 -16.63
C PRO A 71 -8.13 -9.18 -17.89
N GLU A 72 -8.63 -10.28 -18.45
CA GLU A 72 -9.65 -10.22 -19.51
C GLU A 72 -10.87 -9.39 -19.06
N GLY A 73 -11.38 -8.56 -19.96
CA GLY A 73 -12.47 -7.63 -19.66
C GLY A 73 -12.00 -6.29 -19.07
N TYR A 74 -10.69 -6.03 -19.05
CA TYR A 74 -10.10 -4.73 -18.70
C TYR A 74 -9.14 -4.27 -19.78
N GLU A 75 -8.99 -2.96 -19.86
CA GLU A 75 -7.95 -2.32 -20.67
C GLU A 75 -7.15 -1.33 -19.82
N ILE A 76 -5.90 -1.12 -20.19
CA ILE A 76 -4.99 -0.20 -19.50
C ILE A 76 -4.39 0.79 -20.49
N ALA A 77 -4.36 2.05 -20.08
CA ALA A 77 -3.73 3.13 -20.86
C ALA A 77 -3.00 4.09 -19.91
N PRO A 78 -1.92 4.73 -20.36
CA PRO A 78 -1.33 5.86 -19.65
C PRO A 78 -2.25 7.08 -19.83
N ILE A 79 -2.54 7.82 -18.76
CA ILE A 79 -3.30 9.08 -18.80
C ILE A 79 -2.45 10.30 -18.49
N ALA A 80 -1.26 10.10 -17.93
CA ALA A 80 -0.26 11.13 -17.76
C ALA A 80 1.12 10.49 -17.70
N ASP A 81 2.07 11.09 -18.39
CA ASP A 81 3.48 10.69 -18.41
C ASP A 81 4.39 11.86 -18.01
N ASN A 82 5.69 11.63 -17.95
CA ASN A 82 6.69 12.67 -17.63
C ASN A 82 6.37 13.42 -16.33
N LEU A 83 5.81 12.74 -15.35
CA LEU A 83 5.64 13.23 -14.00
C LEU A 83 6.99 13.21 -13.25
N LEU A 84 7.08 13.91 -12.13
CA LEU A 84 8.31 13.98 -11.34
C LEU A 84 8.16 13.15 -10.05
N ILE A 85 8.19 11.82 -10.21
CA ILE A 85 8.05 10.83 -9.13
C ILE A 85 6.65 10.88 -8.50
N PRO A 86 5.60 10.43 -9.25
CA PRO A 86 4.23 10.39 -8.74
C PRO A 86 4.10 9.40 -7.57
N ARG A 87 3.35 9.79 -6.54
CA ARG A 87 3.18 9.02 -5.33
C ARG A 87 1.71 8.66 -5.10
N GLN A 88 1.00 9.42 -4.29
CA GLN A 88 -0.44 9.21 -4.05
C GLN A 88 -1.26 10.10 -4.98
N MET A 89 -2.48 9.67 -5.23
CA MET A 89 -3.45 10.38 -6.04
C MET A 89 -4.73 10.61 -5.25
N LEU A 90 -5.43 11.69 -5.58
CA LEU A 90 -6.72 12.03 -5.03
C LEU A 90 -7.64 12.44 -6.17
N VAL A 91 -8.77 11.77 -6.32
CA VAL A 91 -9.81 12.18 -7.25
C VAL A 91 -10.72 13.19 -6.54
N LEU A 92 -10.86 14.37 -7.13
CA LEU A 92 -11.70 15.45 -6.63
C LEU A 92 -13.16 15.25 -7.04
N PRO A 93 -14.13 15.92 -6.38
CA PRO A 93 -15.56 15.73 -6.68
C PRO A 93 -15.96 15.97 -8.15
N ASN A 94 -15.27 16.88 -8.82
CA ASN A 94 -15.50 17.17 -10.25
C ASN A 94 -14.78 16.21 -11.22
N GLY A 95 -14.11 15.18 -10.72
CA GLY A 95 -13.37 14.20 -11.52
C GLY A 95 -11.91 14.56 -11.81
N ASP A 96 -11.44 15.74 -11.46
CA ASP A 96 -10.01 16.09 -11.55
C ASP A 96 -9.18 15.15 -10.68
N ILE A 97 -7.95 14.85 -11.11
CA ILE A 97 -7.00 14.05 -10.34
C ILE A 97 -5.86 14.92 -9.85
N LEU A 98 -5.66 14.96 -8.53
CA LEU A 98 -4.44 15.50 -7.94
C LEU A 98 -3.41 14.41 -7.75
N VAL A 99 -2.18 14.65 -8.19
CA VAL A 99 -1.03 13.75 -8.06
C VAL A 99 0.01 14.40 -7.18
N ALA A 100 0.36 13.77 -6.06
CA ALA A 100 1.51 14.17 -5.27
C ALA A 100 2.80 13.68 -5.96
N GLU A 101 3.70 14.60 -6.26
CA GLU A 101 4.99 14.30 -6.88
C GLU A 101 6.10 14.65 -5.89
N GLY A 102 6.85 13.64 -5.43
CA GLY A 102 7.91 13.91 -4.46
C GLY A 102 8.71 12.70 -4.00
N ARG A 103 9.91 12.98 -3.56
CA ARG A 103 10.81 12.02 -2.90
C ARG A 103 11.39 12.67 -1.65
N GLY A 104 11.16 12.04 -0.52
CA GLY A 104 11.71 12.45 0.78
C GLY A 104 12.75 11.48 1.31
N GLY A 105 13.02 11.63 2.60
CA GLY A 105 13.95 10.79 3.32
C GLY A 105 15.35 11.40 3.42
N ARG A 106 15.72 11.76 4.64
CA ARG A 106 17.05 12.33 4.96
C ARG A 106 17.75 11.48 6.01
N ALA A 107 17.53 10.15 5.97
CA ALA A 107 18.17 9.26 6.93
C ALA A 107 19.69 9.38 6.84
N PRO A 108 20.40 9.64 7.94
CA PRO A 108 21.84 9.71 7.94
C PRO A 108 22.42 8.33 7.59
N LYS A 109 23.42 8.32 6.72
CA LYS A 109 24.19 7.11 6.39
C LYS A 109 25.25 6.92 7.47
N LEU A 110 24.92 6.23 8.54
CA LEU A 110 25.76 6.13 9.73
C LEU A 110 26.81 5.01 9.67
N THR A 111 26.60 4.01 8.81
CA THR A 111 27.50 2.87 8.69
C THR A 111 27.92 2.64 7.23
N PRO A 112 29.09 1.98 6.99
CA PRO A 112 29.45 1.54 5.64
C PRO A 112 28.36 0.69 4.96
N LYS A 113 27.60 -0.10 5.72
CA LYS A 113 26.47 -0.88 5.25
C LYS A 113 25.36 0.05 4.69
N ASP A 114 25.03 1.15 5.37
CA ASP A 114 24.02 2.10 4.93
C ASP A 114 24.42 2.80 3.63
N ILE A 115 25.72 3.09 3.46
CA ILE A 115 26.27 3.69 2.25
C ILE A 115 26.14 2.73 1.07
N ILE A 116 26.56 1.47 1.26
CA ILE A 116 26.49 0.44 0.22
C ILE A 116 25.02 0.13 -0.14
N ALA A 117 24.17 -0.10 0.84
CA ALA A 117 22.75 -0.35 0.63
C ALA A 117 22.08 0.84 -0.08
N GLY A 118 22.39 2.07 0.33
CA GLY A 118 21.88 3.28 -0.31
C GLY A 118 22.31 3.40 -1.77
N PHE A 119 23.58 3.09 -2.09
CA PHE A 119 24.09 3.09 -3.46
C PHE A 119 23.38 2.01 -4.32
N ILE A 120 23.21 0.79 -3.78
CA ILE A 120 22.51 -0.28 -4.50
C ILE A 120 21.04 0.12 -4.75
N LYS A 121 20.34 0.59 -3.73
CA LYS A 121 18.95 1.03 -3.83
C LYS A 121 18.75 2.14 -4.86
N SER A 122 19.67 3.10 -4.91
CA SER A 122 19.57 4.23 -5.84
C SER A 122 19.61 3.80 -7.31
N ARG A 123 20.24 2.68 -7.64
CA ARG A 123 20.29 2.14 -9.02
C ARG A 123 18.96 1.58 -9.51
N GLY A 124 18.04 1.24 -8.62
CA GLY A 124 16.70 0.75 -8.94
C GLY A 124 15.64 1.85 -9.02
N ASN A 125 16.01 3.10 -8.81
CA ASN A 125 15.09 4.23 -8.83
C ASN A 125 15.19 5.00 -10.15
N THR A 126 14.12 5.74 -10.47
CA THR A 126 14.18 6.76 -11.52
C THR A 126 15.26 7.79 -11.20
N GLN A 127 15.91 8.32 -12.23
CA GLN A 127 16.92 9.39 -12.12
C GLN A 127 16.30 10.78 -12.21
N VAL A 128 14.98 10.87 -12.36
CA VAL A 128 14.26 12.15 -12.41
C VAL A 128 14.34 12.85 -11.06
N GLU A 129 14.44 14.17 -11.08
CA GLU A 129 14.43 14.99 -9.87
C GLU A 129 13.04 14.95 -9.20
N SER A 130 13.01 15.21 -7.89
CA SER A 130 11.78 15.28 -7.12
C SER A 130 10.92 16.47 -7.54
N GLY A 131 9.64 16.25 -7.86
CA GLY A 131 8.71 17.31 -8.24
C GLY A 131 8.39 18.26 -7.10
N ASN A 132 8.29 17.74 -5.88
CA ASN A 132 7.94 18.50 -4.67
C ASN A 132 6.72 19.41 -4.87
N ARG A 133 5.68 18.86 -5.54
CA ARG A 133 4.49 19.59 -5.98
C ARG A 133 3.23 18.72 -6.01
N LEU A 134 2.10 19.36 -6.23
CA LEU A 134 0.85 18.71 -6.63
C LEU A 134 0.57 19.08 -8.09
N THR A 135 0.40 18.06 -8.92
CA THR A 135 -0.04 18.22 -10.32
C THR A 135 -1.51 17.87 -10.41
N LEU A 136 -2.30 18.73 -11.05
CA LEU A 136 -3.70 18.51 -11.37
C LEU A 136 -3.82 18.04 -12.80
N LEU A 137 -4.57 16.97 -13.01
CA LEU A 137 -4.96 16.44 -14.31
C LEU A 137 -6.47 16.63 -14.47
N ARG A 138 -6.91 17.11 -15.61
CA ARG A 138 -8.33 17.35 -15.92
C ARG A 138 -8.69 16.75 -17.27
N ASP A 139 -9.75 15.97 -17.26
CA ASP A 139 -10.49 15.48 -18.41
C ASP A 139 -11.64 16.46 -18.65
N THR A 140 -11.57 17.25 -19.74
CA THR A 140 -12.47 18.38 -19.98
C THR A 140 -13.79 18.00 -20.62
N ASP A 141 -13.81 16.94 -21.41
CA ASP A 141 -15.01 16.49 -22.13
C ASP A 141 -15.59 15.17 -21.60
N GLY A 142 -14.90 14.54 -20.62
CA GLY A 142 -15.38 13.36 -19.94
C GLY A 142 -15.11 12.06 -20.69
N ASP A 143 -14.22 12.05 -21.68
CA ASP A 143 -13.91 10.87 -22.49
C ASP A 143 -12.90 9.91 -21.83
N GLY A 144 -12.27 10.33 -20.74
CA GLY A 144 -11.28 9.55 -19.99
C GLY A 144 -9.85 9.86 -20.38
N VAL A 145 -9.64 10.80 -21.31
CA VAL A 145 -8.34 11.40 -21.62
C VAL A 145 -8.19 12.68 -20.80
N TYR A 146 -7.00 12.92 -20.27
CA TYR A 146 -6.73 14.07 -19.39
C TYR A 146 -5.86 15.07 -20.14
N GLU A 147 -6.50 15.92 -20.97
CA GLU A 147 -5.84 16.87 -21.89
C GLU A 147 -5.15 18.00 -21.13
N ASN A 148 -5.73 18.40 -20.02
CA ASN A 148 -5.22 19.54 -19.26
C ASN A 148 -4.41 19.10 -18.05
N ARG A 149 -3.21 19.66 -17.96
CA ARG A 149 -2.29 19.47 -16.85
C ARG A 149 -1.82 20.81 -16.30
N SER A 150 -1.94 21.00 -14.99
CA SER A 150 -1.47 22.21 -14.31
C SER A 150 -0.77 21.90 -13.01
N ILE A 151 0.04 22.83 -12.51
CA ILE A 151 0.63 22.75 -11.18
C ILE A 151 -0.38 23.35 -10.21
N PHE A 152 -0.96 22.51 -9.35
CA PHE A 152 -1.91 22.97 -8.34
C PHE A 152 -1.19 23.69 -7.20
N ALA A 153 -0.10 23.15 -6.70
CA ALA A 153 0.77 23.75 -5.68
C ALA A 153 2.21 23.25 -5.87
N ASP A 154 3.17 24.07 -5.62
CA ASP A 154 4.61 23.76 -5.72
C ASP A 154 5.36 24.03 -4.42
N ASN A 155 6.68 23.79 -4.43
CA ASN A 155 7.59 24.00 -3.30
C ASN A 155 7.16 23.30 -2.01
N LEU A 156 6.57 22.11 -2.12
CA LEU A 156 6.17 21.28 -1.00
C LEU A 156 7.33 20.36 -0.58
N ASP A 157 7.53 20.13 0.72
CA ASP A 157 8.59 19.24 1.19
C ASP A 157 8.16 17.76 1.08
N ALA A 158 8.45 17.13 -0.07
CA ALA A 158 8.12 15.74 -0.36
C ALA A 158 6.66 15.37 -0.03
N PRO A 159 5.66 15.91 -0.75
CA PRO A 159 4.26 15.58 -0.52
C PRO A 159 3.99 14.10 -0.81
N TYR A 160 3.12 13.49 0.00
CA TYR A 160 2.78 12.09 -0.14
C TYR A 160 1.29 11.81 0.01
N GLY A 161 0.74 11.85 1.22
CA GLY A 161 -0.66 11.54 1.49
C GLY A 161 -1.57 12.69 1.10
N LEU A 162 -2.71 12.39 0.49
CA LEU A 162 -3.73 13.33 0.06
C LEU A 162 -5.10 12.93 0.60
N ALA A 163 -5.91 13.91 0.98
CA ALA A 163 -7.30 13.71 1.34
C ALA A 163 -8.13 14.94 0.96
N PHE A 164 -9.43 14.74 0.71
CA PHE A 164 -10.38 15.81 0.44
C PHE A 164 -11.55 15.77 1.43
N GLY A 165 -11.94 16.90 1.94
CA GLY A 165 -13.13 17.06 2.79
C GLY A 165 -13.28 18.51 3.25
N ASN A 166 -14.50 18.91 3.63
CA ASN A 166 -14.80 20.24 4.12
C ASN A 166 -14.27 21.36 3.19
N ASP A 167 -14.50 21.23 1.89
CA ASP A 167 -14.04 22.14 0.83
C ASP A 167 -12.52 22.43 0.94
N SER A 168 -11.76 21.43 1.32
CA SER A 168 -10.32 21.56 1.53
C SER A 168 -9.58 20.32 1.02
N ILE A 169 -8.40 20.56 0.46
CA ILE A 169 -7.42 19.53 0.13
C ILE A 169 -6.40 19.48 1.26
N TYR A 170 -6.24 18.32 1.85
CA TYR A 170 -5.26 18.04 2.89
C TYR A 170 -4.07 17.31 2.29
N VAL A 171 -2.87 17.73 2.65
CA VAL A 171 -1.61 17.18 2.14
C VAL A 171 -0.69 16.86 3.30
N ALA A 172 -0.28 15.61 3.39
CA ALA A 172 0.78 15.22 4.31
C ALA A 172 2.12 15.26 3.57
N THR A 173 2.97 16.20 3.92
CA THR A 173 4.37 16.27 3.51
C THR A 173 5.23 15.42 4.45
N GLN A 174 6.53 15.32 4.20
CA GLN A 174 7.37 14.55 5.10
C GLN A 174 7.48 15.13 6.52
N ASP A 175 7.12 16.39 6.74
CA ASP A 175 7.32 17.13 8.00
C ASP A 175 6.07 17.87 8.52
N ALA A 176 5.02 18.02 7.71
CA ALA A 176 3.83 18.78 8.08
C ALA A 176 2.53 18.21 7.49
N LEU A 177 1.42 18.50 8.12
CA LEU A 177 0.07 18.34 7.58
C LEU A 177 -0.44 19.73 7.16
N LEU A 178 -0.72 19.87 5.88
CA LEU A 178 -1.11 21.13 5.24
C LEU A 178 -2.58 21.07 4.81
N ARG A 179 -3.25 22.24 4.80
CA ARG A 179 -4.60 22.43 4.29
C ARG A 179 -4.62 23.53 3.24
N PHE A 180 -5.16 23.23 2.06
CA PHE A 180 -5.48 24.20 1.02
C PHE A 180 -7.00 24.36 0.96
N ALA A 181 -7.50 25.60 0.97
CA ALA A 181 -8.88 25.85 0.61
C ALA A 181 -9.09 25.47 -0.86
N TYR A 182 -10.18 24.80 -1.15
CA TYR A 182 -10.49 24.35 -2.52
C TYR A 182 -11.84 24.87 -2.97
N THR A 183 -11.85 25.44 -4.15
CA THR A 183 -13.07 25.78 -4.87
C THR A 183 -13.16 24.86 -6.08
N GLU A 184 -14.31 24.25 -6.30
CA GLU A 184 -14.52 23.32 -7.41
C GLU A 184 -14.13 23.97 -8.74
N GLY A 185 -13.37 23.24 -9.54
CA GLY A 185 -12.84 23.71 -10.82
C GLY A 185 -11.56 24.54 -10.73
N ALA A 186 -11.04 24.84 -9.53
CA ALA A 186 -9.76 25.53 -9.37
C ALA A 186 -8.62 24.68 -9.96
N VAL A 187 -7.75 25.30 -10.74
CA VAL A 187 -6.58 24.67 -11.39
C VAL A 187 -5.29 24.91 -10.61
N ASN A 188 -5.32 25.76 -9.61
CA ASN A 188 -4.22 26.04 -8.71
C ASN A 188 -4.76 26.40 -7.31
N ALA A 189 -3.89 26.36 -6.31
CA ALA A 189 -4.27 26.56 -4.92
C ALA A 189 -4.71 28.02 -4.58
N GLY A 190 -4.41 29.00 -5.45
CA GLY A 190 -4.76 30.40 -5.26
C GLY A 190 -4.06 31.10 -4.08
N ALA A 191 -3.72 30.37 -3.01
CA ALA A 191 -3.04 30.86 -1.83
C ALA A 191 -2.12 29.82 -1.21
N ALA A 192 -1.20 30.26 -0.36
CA ALA A 192 -0.34 29.35 0.42
C ALA A 192 -1.18 28.48 1.37
N PRO A 193 -0.75 27.22 1.62
CA PRO A 193 -1.46 26.34 2.54
C PRO A 193 -1.37 26.82 3.98
N GLN A 194 -2.37 26.46 4.77
CA GLN A 194 -2.28 26.53 6.21
C GLN A 194 -1.60 25.27 6.76
N GLU A 195 -0.54 25.43 7.55
CA GLU A 195 0.00 24.33 8.35
C GLU A 195 -0.99 24.01 9.49
N ILE A 196 -1.50 22.76 9.52
CA ILE A 196 -2.41 22.27 10.56
C ILE A 196 -1.60 21.80 11.77
N THR A 197 -0.58 20.96 11.53
CA THR A 197 0.32 20.45 12.56
C THR A 197 1.63 19.95 11.94
N LYS A 198 2.70 19.98 12.74
CA LYS A 198 3.98 19.37 12.35
C LYS A 198 3.95 17.87 12.53
N LEU A 199 4.67 17.17 11.65
CA LEU A 199 4.83 15.71 11.71
C LEU A 199 6.27 15.36 12.09
N PRO A 200 6.51 14.23 12.78
CA PRO A 200 7.84 13.77 13.13
C PRO A 200 8.73 13.59 11.88
N SER A 201 9.86 14.33 11.82
CA SER A 201 10.74 14.36 10.63
C SER A 201 12.22 14.53 10.93
N ALA A 202 12.64 14.57 12.21
CA ALA A 202 14.03 14.86 12.63
C ALA A 202 15.05 13.90 11.99
N ILE A 203 14.77 12.60 12.02
CA ILE A 203 15.39 11.56 11.19
C ILE A 203 14.24 10.94 10.42
N ASN A 204 14.32 10.83 9.13
CA ASN A 204 13.16 10.49 8.31
C ASN A 204 13.46 9.29 7.41
N HIS A 205 13.80 8.15 8.02
CA HIS A 205 14.07 6.92 7.29
C HIS A 205 12.83 6.48 6.52
N HIS A 206 11.68 6.33 7.20
CA HIS A 206 10.38 6.17 6.57
C HIS A 206 9.71 7.55 6.49
N TRP A 207 9.92 8.23 5.39
CA TRP A 207 9.49 9.62 5.20
C TRP A 207 8.02 9.75 4.79
N THR A 208 7.46 8.71 4.21
CA THR A 208 6.07 8.71 3.75
C THR A 208 5.11 8.97 4.91
N LYS A 209 4.12 9.81 4.64
CA LYS A 209 3.05 10.14 5.57
C LYS A 209 1.72 9.83 4.88
N ALA A 210 1.23 8.60 5.07
CA ALA A 210 -0.09 8.21 4.57
C ALA A 210 -1.18 9.09 5.16
N LEU A 211 -2.21 9.40 4.38
CA LEU A 211 -3.30 10.27 4.81
C LEU A 211 -4.64 9.75 4.31
N THR A 212 -5.63 9.80 5.18
CA THR A 212 -7.04 9.67 4.81
C THR A 212 -7.90 10.51 5.76
N ILE A 213 -9.17 10.72 5.41
CA ILE A 213 -10.13 11.49 6.22
C ILE A 213 -11.29 10.60 6.64
N SER A 214 -11.83 10.81 7.84
CA SER A 214 -13.05 10.13 8.29
C SER A 214 -14.25 10.49 7.41
N SER A 215 -15.24 9.61 7.34
CA SER A 215 -16.43 9.80 6.51
C SER A 215 -17.24 11.06 6.85
N ASP A 216 -17.19 11.52 8.11
CA ASP A 216 -17.81 12.75 8.58
C ASP A 216 -16.95 14.01 8.34
N GLY A 217 -15.74 13.85 7.78
CA GLY A 217 -14.80 14.95 7.52
C GLY A 217 -14.11 15.53 8.76
N ARG A 218 -14.38 15.00 9.95
CA ARG A 218 -13.89 15.59 11.21
C ARG A 218 -12.44 15.24 11.51
N TYR A 219 -12.02 14.05 11.20
CA TYR A 219 -10.69 13.55 11.56
C TYR A 219 -9.86 13.17 10.35
N LEU A 220 -8.61 13.56 10.37
CA LEU A 220 -7.57 13.07 9.47
C LEU A 220 -6.78 11.97 10.18
N PHE A 221 -6.51 10.88 9.48
CA PHE A 221 -5.64 9.83 9.97
C PHE A 221 -4.31 9.89 9.23
N VAL A 222 -3.22 10.01 10.00
CA VAL A 222 -1.87 10.15 9.44
C VAL A 222 -1.02 8.94 9.83
N GLY A 223 -0.55 8.19 8.84
CA GLY A 223 0.41 7.11 9.03
C GLY A 223 1.83 7.65 9.15
N ILE A 224 2.51 7.29 10.23
CA ILE A 224 3.87 7.76 10.53
C ILE A 224 4.77 6.55 10.71
N GLY A 225 5.68 6.32 9.77
CA GLY A 225 6.61 5.21 9.81
C GLY A 225 7.69 5.36 10.88
N SER A 226 8.32 4.25 11.25
CA SER A 226 9.46 4.20 12.18
C SER A 226 10.65 4.98 11.62
N ASP A 227 11.58 5.34 12.49
CA ASP A 227 12.83 5.97 12.08
C ASP A 227 13.91 4.96 11.69
N SER A 228 13.75 3.73 12.06
CA SER A 228 14.72 2.65 11.86
C SER A 228 14.05 1.38 11.37
N ASN A 229 14.85 0.39 10.98
CA ASN A 229 14.34 -0.95 10.65
C ASN A 229 13.83 -1.66 11.90
N ILE A 230 14.66 -1.66 12.97
CA ILE A 230 14.43 -2.47 14.18
C ILE A 230 15.03 -1.80 15.41
N THR A 231 14.88 -0.52 15.57
CA THR A 231 15.42 0.26 16.71
C THR A 231 16.96 0.28 16.81
N GLU A 232 17.68 0.10 15.71
CA GLU A 232 19.14 0.13 15.67
C GLU A 232 19.74 1.49 16.05
N ARG A 233 18.92 2.54 16.11
CA ARG A 233 19.27 3.88 16.61
C ARG A 233 18.78 4.15 18.03
N GLY A 234 18.24 3.12 18.70
CA GLY A 234 17.64 3.21 20.03
C GLY A 234 16.15 3.54 20.00
N LEU A 235 15.48 3.24 21.11
CA LEU A 235 14.02 3.45 21.22
C LEU A 235 13.62 4.95 21.30
N ALA A 236 14.51 5.82 21.73
CA ALA A 236 14.20 7.24 21.89
C ALA A 236 13.90 7.96 20.56
N VAL A 237 14.55 7.55 19.46
CA VAL A 237 14.29 8.13 18.14
C VAL A 237 12.97 7.67 17.54
N GLU A 238 12.35 6.63 18.10
CA GLU A 238 11.05 6.09 17.69
C GLU A 238 9.87 6.74 18.42
N GLU A 239 10.14 7.71 19.28
CA GLU A 239 9.07 8.45 19.93
C GLU A 239 8.18 9.14 18.91
N ASN A 240 6.85 8.97 19.04
CA ASN A 240 5.83 9.46 18.10
C ASN A 240 5.93 8.88 16.67
N ARG A 241 6.54 7.70 16.51
CA ARG A 241 6.69 6.99 15.25
C ARG A 241 6.12 5.57 15.29
N ALA A 242 6.09 4.89 14.14
CA ALA A 242 5.51 3.55 13.96
C ALA A 242 4.04 3.50 14.45
N MET A 243 3.23 4.44 14.00
CA MET A 243 1.87 4.64 14.50
C MET A 243 0.95 5.35 13.50
N VAL A 244 -0.32 5.39 13.85
CA VAL A 244 -1.31 6.25 13.20
C VAL A 244 -1.73 7.33 14.18
N TRP A 245 -1.69 8.58 13.75
CA TRP A 245 -2.30 9.71 14.45
C TRP A 245 -3.73 9.94 13.96
N GLN A 246 -4.59 10.35 14.89
CA GLN A 246 -5.88 10.96 14.59
C GLN A 246 -5.77 12.44 14.87
N VAL A 247 -5.97 13.26 13.85
CA VAL A 247 -5.84 14.73 13.89
C VAL A 247 -7.22 15.34 13.64
N ASP A 248 -7.67 16.22 14.50
CA ASP A 248 -8.88 17.02 14.26
C ASP A 248 -8.61 17.99 13.10
N ALA A 249 -9.37 17.86 12.01
CA ALA A 249 -9.14 18.58 10.76
C ALA A 249 -9.28 20.10 10.87
N GLN A 250 -10.00 20.58 11.90
CA GLN A 250 -10.25 21.99 12.13
C GLN A 250 -9.21 22.64 13.05
N THR A 251 -8.87 21.96 14.14
CA THR A 251 -8.02 22.51 15.20
C THR A 251 -6.56 22.10 15.12
N GLY A 252 -6.25 21.00 14.40
CA GLY A 252 -4.92 20.40 14.36
C GLY A 252 -4.55 19.62 15.63
N PHE A 253 -5.42 19.57 16.64
CA PHE A 253 -5.20 18.73 17.82
C PHE A 253 -5.10 17.27 17.39
N HIS A 254 -4.07 16.59 17.86
CA HIS A 254 -3.86 15.18 17.51
C HIS A 254 -3.70 14.28 18.75
N ARG A 255 -4.04 13.02 18.55
CA ARG A 255 -3.78 11.95 19.50
C ARG A 255 -3.25 10.71 18.78
N VAL A 256 -2.57 9.85 19.50
CA VAL A 256 -2.21 8.53 18.99
C VAL A 256 -3.46 7.69 18.83
N PHE A 257 -3.71 7.20 17.61
CA PHE A 257 -4.84 6.32 17.30
C PHE A 257 -4.49 4.86 17.48
N ALA A 258 -3.33 4.42 16.92
CA ALA A 258 -2.81 3.07 17.07
C ALA A 258 -1.27 3.08 16.98
N THR A 259 -0.63 2.07 17.55
CA THR A 259 0.84 1.95 17.64
C THR A 259 1.34 0.59 17.16
N GLY A 260 2.65 0.49 16.95
CA GLY A 260 3.29 -0.77 16.56
C GLY A 260 3.10 -1.15 15.09
N LEU A 261 2.66 -0.22 14.24
CA LEU A 261 2.64 -0.33 12.79
C LEU A 261 3.96 0.23 12.26
N ARG A 262 4.90 -0.65 11.88
CA ARG A 262 6.27 -0.20 11.55
C ARG A 262 6.32 0.93 10.52
N ASN A 263 5.67 0.75 9.39
CA ASN A 263 5.60 1.78 8.34
C ASN A 263 4.25 1.71 7.63
N PRO A 264 3.20 2.37 8.18
CA PRO A 264 1.89 2.45 7.53
C PRO A 264 1.99 3.40 6.33
N THR A 265 2.05 2.85 5.13
CA THR A 265 2.35 3.55 3.88
C THR A 265 1.13 4.01 3.12
N ALA A 266 -0.02 3.37 3.33
CA ALA A 266 -1.30 3.87 2.82
C ALA A 266 -2.42 3.58 3.81
N LEU A 267 -3.40 4.45 3.82
CA LEU A 267 -4.58 4.40 4.68
C LEU A 267 -5.84 4.58 3.84
N ALA A 268 -6.91 3.86 4.16
CA ALA A 268 -8.21 4.01 3.53
C ALA A 268 -9.35 3.80 4.53
N MET A 269 -10.39 4.62 4.45
CA MET A 269 -11.64 4.34 5.14
C MET A 269 -12.46 3.34 4.35
N GLN A 270 -13.00 2.34 5.03
CA GLN A 270 -13.88 1.36 4.39
C GLN A 270 -15.21 2.01 4.02
N PRO A 271 -15.64 1.95 2.75
CA PRO A 271 -16.91 2.55 2.33
C PRO A 271 -18.09 2.01 3.14
N GLY A 272 -18.95 2.93 3.63
CA GLY A 272 -20.14 2.59 4.41
C GLY A 272 -19.87 2.08 5.83
N MET A 273 -18.61 2.10 6.29
CA MET A 273 -18.20 1.67 7.63
C MET A 273 -17.25 2.71 8.24
N ASP A 274 -17.30 2.87 9.55
CA ASP A 274 -16.32 3.71 10.28
C ASP A 274 -15.09 2.85 10.67
N GLN A 275 -14.48 2.22 9.66
CA GLN A 275 -13.33 1.35 9.85
C GLN A 275 -12.15 1.83 9.01
N LEU A 276 -11.07 2.17 9.69
CA LEU A 276 -9.80 2.52 9.07
C LEU A 276 -9.02 1.25 8.71
N TRP A 277 -8.46 1.22 7.50
CA TRP A 277 -7.54 0.19 7.03
C TRP A 277 -6.18 0.76 6.70
N ALA A 278 -5.14 -0.04 6.86
CA ALA A 278 -3.76 0.30 6.53
C ALA A 278 -3.06 -0.84 5.79
N VAL A 279 -2.19 -0.48 4.83
CA VAL A 279 -1.10 -1.36 4.42
C VAL A 279 0.18 -0.93 5.12
N VAL A 280 0.95 -1.90 5.59
CA VAL A 280 2.11 -1.66 6.44
C VAL A 280 3.30 -2.45 5.91
N ASN A 281 4.42 -1.76 5.71
CA ASN A 281 5.68 -2.40 5.38
C ASN A 281 6.40 -2.83 6.64
N GLU A 282 6.70 -4.12 6.72
CA GLU A 282 7.32 -4.74 7.88
C GLU A 282 8.86 -4.69 7.85
N ARG A 283 9.44 -5.22 8.92
CA ARG A 283 10.88 -5.19 9.14
C ARG A 283 11.65 -6.13 8.20
N ASP A 284 12.85 -5.70 7.87
CA ASP A 284 13.80 -6.40 7.02
C ASP A 284 14.80 -7.25 7.84
N GLU A 285 15.64 -8.03 7.16
CA GLU A 285 16.87 -8.66 7.67
C GLU A 285 16.65 -9.87 8.59
N ILE A 286 15.56 -10.62 8.41
CA ILE A 286 15.37 -11.95 9.04
C ILE A 286 14.96 -13.04 8.06
N GLY A 287 15.26 -12.83 6.78
CA GLY A 287 15.05 -13.78 5.69
C GLY A 287 14.29 -13.19 4.53
N ASP A 288 14.42 -13.83 3.38
CA ASP A 288 13.75 -13.40 2.14
C ASP A 288 12.22 -13.61 2.23
N GLU A 289 11.78 -14.61 3.02
CA GLU A 289 10.37 -14.98 3.19
C GLU A 289 9.75 -14.43 4.50
N LEU A 290 10.44 -13.49 5.19
CA LEU A 290 9.99 -12.95 6.47
C LEU A 290 10.49 -11.51 6.67
N VAL A 291 9.65 -10.54 7.06
CA VAL A 291 8.28 -10.60 7.55
C VAL A 291 7.34 -10.20 6.43
N PRO A 292 6.12 -10.75 6.33
CA PRO A 292 5.17 -10.29 5.33
C PRO A 292 4.74 -8.86 5.62
N ASP A 293 4.74 -8.02 4.58
CA ASP A 293 3.96 -6.79 4.57
C ASP A 293 2.48 -7.15 4.70
N TYR A 294 1.65 -6.28 5.23
CA TYR A 294 0.29 -6.67 5.53
C TYR A 294 -0.77 -5.57 5.31
N LEU A 295 -2.00 -6.04 5.12
CA LEU A 295 -3.24 -5.26 5.18
C LEU A 295 -3.92 -5.52 6.52
N THR A 296 -4.35 -4.47 7.23
CA THR A 296 -5.02 -4.62 8.51
C THR A 296 -6.05 -3.54 8.80
N SER A 297 -7.11 -3.92 9.50
CA SER A 297 -8.03 -2.99 10.15
C SER A 297 -7.31 -2.31 11.32
N VAL A 298 -7.34 -0.99 11.38
CA VAL A 298 -6.68 -0.23 12.46
C VAL A 298 -7.69 0.08 13.55
N ARG A 299 -7.40 -0.38 14.79
CA ARG A 299 -8.30 -0.23 15.94
C ARG A 299 -7.82 0.88 16.87
N PRO A 300 -8.71 1.73 17.40
CA PRO A 300 -8.35 2.73 18.39
C PRO A 300 -7.65 2.10 19.61
N GLY A 301 -6.49 2.62 20.01
CA GLY A 301 -5.67 2.09 21.09
C GLY A 301 -4.94 0.78 20.76
N GLY A 302 -5.07 0.25 19.54
CA GLY A 302 -4.44 -0.99 19.12
C GLY A 302 -2.91 -0.92 19.10
N PHE A 303 -2.25 -2.06 19.37
CA PHE A 303 -0.82 -2.25 19.23
C PHE A 303 -0.55 -3.43 18.27
N TYR A 304 0.25 -3.22 17.21
CA TYR A 304 0.45 -4.17 16.12
C TYR A 304 1.83 -4.85 16.13
N GLY A 305 2.58 -4.73 17.23
CA GLY A 305 3.76 -5.55 17.53
C GLY A 305 5.09 -4.82 17.43
N TRP A 306 5.33 -4.05 16.38
CA TRP A 306 6.63 -3.37 16.21
C TRP A 306 6.95 -2.41 17.37
N PRO A 307 8.18 -2.39 17.93
CA PRO A 307 9.35 -3.14 17.51
C PRO A 307 9.51 -4.51 18.20
N TYR A 308 8.69 -4.85 19.19
CA TYR A 308 8.92 -6.00 20.09
C TYR A 308 8.52 -7.35 19.50
N SER A 309 7.59 -7.32 18.56
CA SER A 309 7.12 -8.51 17.83
C SER A 309 6.72 -8.14 16.41
N TYR A 310 6.56 -9.14 15.56
CA TYR A 310 6.07 -9.04 14.19
C TYR A 310 4.93 -10.04 13.97
N TRP A 311 4.06 -9.76 13.00
CA TRP A 311 2.88 -10.58 12.70
C TRP A 311 2.17 -11.04 13.98
N GLY A 312 1.73 -10.07 14.78
CA GLY A 312 1.16 -10.31 16.11
C GLY A 312 2.22 -10.60 17.16
N ARG A 313 2.23 -11.82 17.72
CA ARG A 313 3.00 -12.16 18.93
C ARG A 313 4.32 -12.86 18.68
N ASN A 314 4.83 -12.91 17.45
CA ASN A 314 6.14 -13.49 17.16
C ASN A 314 7.22 -12.54 17.66
N VAL A 315 7.93 -12.93 18.73
CA VAL A 315 8.91 -12.08 19.39
C VAL A 315 10.08 -11.74 18.47
N ASP A 316 10.41 -10.47 18.33
CA ASP A 316 11.68 -10.06 17.73
C ASP A 316 12.77 -10.02 18.80
N GLU A 317 13.59 -11.06 18.82
CA GLU A 317 14.63 -11.24 19.85
C GLU A 317 15.77 -10.22 19.78
N ARG A 318 15.85 -9.42 18.71
CA ARG A 318 16.91 -8.40 18.56
C ARG A 318 16.62 -7.12 19.35
N VAL A 319 15.35 -6.87 19.67
CA VAL A 319 14.95 -5.67 20.42
C VAL A 319 15.24 -5.83 21.90
N ARG A 320 15.91 -4.86 22.49
CA ARG A 320 16.25 -4.86 23.94
C ARG A 320 16.03 -3.46 24.52
N PRO A 321 15.47 -3.35 25.76
CA PRO A 321 14.87 -4.44 26.52
C PRO A 321 13.57 -4.96 25.90
N GLN A 322 13.25 -6.22 26.08
CA GLN A 322 11.97 -6.81 25.71
C GLN A 322 10.83 -6.26 26.59
N LYS A 323 9.62 -6.25 26.02
CA LYS A 323 8.37 -5.90 26.74
C LYS A 323 7.31 -6.98 26.55
N PRO A 324 7.36 -8.07 27.34
CA PRO A 324 6.44 -9.21 27.16
C PRO A 324 4.96 -8.83 27.24
N GLU A 325 4.60 -7.85 28.04
CA GLU A 325 3.24 -7.31 28.16
C GLU A 325 2.76 -6.64 26.87
N LYS A 326 3.66 -5.98 26.14
CA LYS A 326 3.36 -5.42 24.82
C LYS A 326 3.17 -6.52 23.78
N VAL A 327 4.08 -7.51 23.77
CA VAL A 327 3.96 -8.67 22.88
C VAL A 327 2.65 -9.40 23.12
N ALA A 328 2.26 -9.62 24.39
CA ALA A 328 0.99 -10.27 24.73
C ALA A 328 -0.24 -9.48 24.24
N SER A 329 -0.14 -8.15 24.14
CA SER A 329 -1.22 -7.27 23.66
C SER A 329 -1.22 -7.06 22.14
N ALA A 330 -0.21 -7.57 21.43
CA ALA A 330 -0.09 -7.36 20.00
C ALA A 330 -1.24 -7.98 19.20
N ILE A 331 -1.84 -7.17 18.34
CA ILE A 331 -2.89 -7.58 17.40
C ILE A 331 -2.23 -8.24 16.21
N THR A 332 -2.72 -9.42 15.82
CA THR A 332 -2.32 -10.05 14.55
C THR A 332 -2.99 -9.31 13.39
N PRO A 333 -2.24 -8.92 12.36
CA PRO A 333 -2.82 -8.32 11.15
C PRO A 333 -3.85 -9.19 10.46
N ASP A 334 -4.75 -8.59 9.69
CA ASP A 334 -5.86 -9.30 9.06
C ASP A 334 -5.44 -10.11 7.82
N PHE A 335 -4.42 -9.66 7.07
CA PHE A 335 -4.02 -10.31 5.82
C PHE A 335 -2.55 -10.04 5.46
N ALA A 336 -1.78 -11.09 5.21
CA ALA A 336 -0.41 -11.03 4.74
C ALA A 336 -0.37 -10.84 3.21
N LEU A 337 0.41 -9.85 2.77
CA LEU A 337 0.56 -9.49 1.36
C LEU A 337 1.80 -10.13 0.69
N GLY A 338 2.59 -10.87 1.47
CA GLY A 338 3.89 -11.40 1.07
C GLY A 338 5.05 -10.55 1.61
N SER A 339 6.22 -11.20 1.77
CA SER A 339 7.39 -10.58 2.37
C SER A 339 8.09 -9.66 1.39
N HIS A 340 8.40 -8.44 1.84
CA HIS A 340 9.18 -7.43 1.09
C HIS A 340 8.50 -6.91 -0.20
N VAL A 341 7.18 -7.06 -0.36
CA VAL A 341 6.47 -6.58 -1.55
C VAL A 341 6.42 -5.06 -1.64
N ALA A 342 6.70 -4.38 -0.54
CA ALA A 342 6.64 -2.92 -0.40
C ALA A 342 5.27 -2.36 -0.79
N ALA A 343 4.23 -2.74 -0.06
CA ALA A 343 2.88 -2.24 -0.26
C ALA A 343 2.83 -0.73 0.03
N LEU A 344 2.51 0.11 -0.98
CA LEU A 344 2.54 1.57 -0.88
C LEU A 344 1.20 2.24 -1.21
N GLY A 345 0.22 1.50 -1.69
CA GLY A 345 -1.10 2.01 -2.03
C GLY A 345 -2.20 1.05 -1.59
N VAL A 346 -3.36 1.59 -1.20
CA VAL A 346 -4.58 0.83 -0.91
C VAL A 346 -5.80 1.62 -1.32
N ALA A 347 -6.71 0.99 -2.06
CA ALA A 347 -7.99 1.58 -2.44
C ALA A 347 -9.09 0.53 -2.38
N PHE A 348 -10.22 0.87 -1.75
CA PHE A 348 -11.41 0.03 -1.82
C PHE A 348 -11.97 0.05 -3.23
N SER A 349 -12.37 -1.12 -3.68
CA SER A 349 -13.05 -1.29 -4.95
C SER A 349 -14.51 -0.83 -4.88
N THR A 350 -15.11 -0.69 -6.05
CA THR A 350 -16.51 -0.34 -6.23
C THR A 350 -17.21 -1.36 -7.14
N PRO A 351 -18.53 -1.46 -7.11
CA PRO A 351 -19.28 -2.32 -8.03
C PRO A 351 -19.03 -2.02 -9.52
N ALA A 352 -18.60 -0.80 -9.86
CA ALA A 352 -18.27 -0.42 -11.22
C ALA A 352 -17.04 -1.14 -11.79
N MET A 353 -16.19 -1.70 -10.92
CA MET A 353 -15.07 -2.58 -11.29
C MET A 353 -15.50 -3.97 -11.80
N GLY A 354 -16.81 -4.25 -11.90
CA GLY A 354 -17.33 -5.55 -12.32
C GLY A 354 -17.39 -6.59 -11.18
N ALA A 355 -18.20 -7.61 -11.35
CA ALA A 355 -18.57 -8.55 -10.29
C ALA A 355 -17.37 -9.23 -9.62
N GLN A 356 -16.31 -9.53 -10.37
CA GLN A 356 -15.13 -10.21 -9.86
C GLN A 356 -14.34 -9.35 -8.87
N PHE A 357 -14.29 -8.04 -9.11
CA PHE A 357 -13.49 -7.10 -8.33
C PHE A 357 -14.35 -6.05 -7.60
N ALA A 358 -15.66 -6.29 -7.47
CA ALA A 358 -16.60 -5.33 -6.87
C ALA A 358 -16.40 -5.11 -5.36
N ASN A 359 -15.86 -6.08 -4.65
CA ASN A 359 -15.78 -6.05 -3.18
C ASN A 359 -14.43 -6.52 -2.67
N GLY A 360 -13.61 -5.58 -2.29
CA GLY A 360 -12.24 -5.81 -1.83
C GLY A 360 -11.39 -4.55 -1.90
N VAL A 361 -10.09 -4.75 -1.87
CA VAL A 361 -9.11 -3.65 -1.97
C VAL A 361 -8.06 -3.96 -3.02
N PHE A 362 -7.68 -2.95 -3.79
CA PHE A 362 -6.49 -2.96 -4.61
C PHE A 362 -5.29 -2.51 -3.78
N VAL A 363 -4.15 -3.17 -3.97
CA VAL A 363 -2.90 -2.89 -3.27
C VAL A 363 -1.79 -2.66 -4.29
N GLY A 364 -1.21 -1.47 -4.28
CA GLY A 364 -0.01 -1.17 -5.08
C GLY A 364 1.24 -1.74 -4.39
N GLN A 365 1.91 -2.69 -5.02
CA GLN A 365 3.12 -3.34 -4.54
C GLN A 365 4.33 -2.82 -5.33
N HIS A 366 5.12 -1.96 -4.70
CA HIS A 366 6.25 -1.27 -5.32
C HIS A 366 7.40 -2.20 -5.74
N GLY A 367 7.53 -3.32 -5.05
CA GLY A 367 8.52 -4.34 -5.32
C GLY A 367 9.75 -4.30 -4.42
N SER A 368 10.32 -5.50 -4.22
CA SER A 368 11.41 -5.76 -3.28
C SER A 368 12.75 -5.17 -3.75
N TRP A 369 13.62 -4.90 -2.79
CA TRP A 369 15.01 -4.54 -3.01
C TRP A 369 15.98 -5.51 -2.30
N ASN A 370 15.46 -6.37 -1.45
CA ASN A 370 16.18 -7.22 -0.50
C ASN A 370 15.67 -8.66 -0.48
N ARG A 371 15.16 -9.16 -1.60
CA ARG A 371 14.69 -10.54 -1.77
C ARG A 371 15.14 -11.12 -3.11
N ASN A 372 15.40 -12.42 -3.14
CA ASN A 372 15.75 -13.17 -4.34
C ASN A 372 14.92 -14.48 -4.43
N PRO A 373 14.09 -14.69 -5.48
CA PRO A 373 13.82 -13.75 -6.57
C PRO A 373 13.09 -12.47 -6.12
N PRO A 374 13.15 -11.38 -6.90
CA PRO A 374 12.38 -10.18 -6.63
C PRO A 374 10.87 -10.45 -6.66
N VAL A 375 10.11 -9.76 -5.81
CA VAL A 375 8.65 -9.89 -5.68
C VAL A 375 7.98 -8.52 -5.59
N GLY A 376 6.65 -8.51 -5.65
CA GLY A 376 5.87 -7.29 -5.80
C GLY A 376 5.89 -6.83 -7.27
N TYR A 377 6.09 -5.52 -7.53
CA TYR A 377 6.06 -4.94 -8.88
C TYR A 377 4.72 -5.23 -9.59
N LYS A 378 3.62 -5.06 -8.88
CA LYS A 378 2.28 -5.37 -9.37
C LYS A 378 1.21 -4.62 -8.59
N VAL A 379 0.01 -4.64 -9.10
CA VAL A 379 -1.19 -4.32 -8.32
C VAL A 379 -1.91 -5.63 -8.04
N SER A 380 -2.17 -5.88 -6.77
CA SER A 380 -2.93 -7.05 -6.33
C SER A 380 -4.32 -6.64 -5.85
N PHE A 381 -5.25 -7.60 -5.87
CA PHE A 381 -6.59 -7.44 -5.30
C PHE A 381 -6.78 -8.43 -4.17
N VAL A 382 -7.20 -7.93 -3.01
CA VAL A 382 -7.59 -8.74 -1.85
C VAL A 382 -9.11 -8.72 -1.75
N PRO A 383 -9.80 -9.85 -2.00
CA PRO A 383 -11.25 -9.92 -1.90
C PRO A 383 -11.73 -9.72 -0.46
N PHE A 384 -12.92 -9.13 -0.30
CA PHE A 384 -13.58 -8.96 0.99
C PHE A 384 -14.92 -9.69 1.01
N ARG A 385 -15.25 -10.22 2.19
CA ARG A 385 -16.58 -10.74 2.51
C ARG A 385 -16.94 -10.31 3.93
N ASP A 386 -18.18 -9.84 4.12
CA ASP A 386 -18.65 -9.36 5.42
C ASP A 386 -17.72 -8.32 6.06
N GLY A 387 -17.20 -7.42 5.24
CA GLY A 387 -16.33 -6.32 5.66
C GLY A 387 -14.90 -6.71 6.03
N LYS A 388 -14.44 -7.93 5.69
CA LYS A 388 -13.09 -8.44 6.00
C LYS A 388 -12.43 -9.11 4.81
N PRO A 389 -11.09 -9.12 4.76
CA PRO A 389 -10.36 -9.91 3.77
C PRO A 389 -10.79 -11.38 3.80
N SER A 390 -10.98 -11.97 2.63
CA SER A 390 -11.40 -13.36 2.49
C SER A 390 -10.87 -13.97 1.20
N GLY A 391 -10.50 -15.25 1.26
CA GLY A 391 -9.96 -15.96 0.09
C GLY A 391 -8.49 -15.59 -0.19
N GLU A 392 -8.08 -15.82 -1.42
CA GLU A 392 -6.71 -15.59 -1.89
C GLU A 392 -6.56 -14.21 -2.52
N MET A 393 -5.37 -13.65 -2.40
CA MET A 393 -4.98 -12.45 -3.12
C MET A 393 -4.80 -12.77 -4.60
N VAL A 394 -5.33 -11.92 -5.47
CA VAL A 394 -5.28 -12.09 -6.93
C VAL A 394 -4.40 -11.00 -7.55
N ASP A 395 -3.57 -11.37 -8.52
CA ASP A 395 -2.83 -10.41 -9.32
C ASP A 395 -3.78 -9.69 -10.27
N PHE A 396 -3.79 -8.34 -10.22
CA PHE A 396 -4.69 -7.52 -11.03
C PHE A 396 -3.96 -6.80 -12.17
N ALA A 397 -2.83 -6.16 -11.89
CA ALA A 397 -2.00 -5.59 -12.94
C ALA A 397 -0.55 -6.02 -12.76
N THR A 398 0.05 -6.61 -13.79
CA THR A 398 1.38 -7.23 -13.78
C THR A 398 2.24 -6.72 -14.93
N GLY A 399 3.46 -7.29 -15.09
CA GLY A 399 4.39 -6.89 -16.14
C GLY A 399 5.31 -5.73 -15.76
N PHE A 400 5.13 -5.12 -14.58
CA PHE A 400 6.04 -4.08 -14.06
C PHE A 400 7.44 -4.64 -13.76
N LEU A 401 7.56 -5.93 -13.47
CA LEU A 401 8.80 -6.68 -13.48
C LEU A 401 8.81 -7.56 -14.73
N GLY A 402 9.78 -7.36 -15.61
CA GLY A 402 9.94 -8.16 -16.81
C GLY A 402 10.54 -9.53 -16.52
N GLU A 403 10.36 -10.48 -17.43
CA GLU A 403 10.97 -11.81 -17.36
C GLU A 403 12.50 -11.76 -17.35
N ASP A 404 13.09 -10.68 -17.86
CA ASP A 404 14.53 -10.40 -17.81
C ASP A 404 15.00 -9.92 -16.41
N GLY A 405 14.09 -9.85 -15.43
CA GLY A 405 14.35 -9.39 -14.06
C GLY A 405 14.56 -7.89 -13.92
N LYS A 406 14.27 -7.10 -14.96
CA LYS A 406 14.31 -5.64 -14.90
C LYS A 406 12.94 -5.07 -14.56
N ALA A 407 12.93 -3.96 -13.85
CA ALA A 407 11.71 -3.25 -13.51
C ALA A 407 11.37 -2.23 -14.60
N ARG A 408 10.20 -2.38 -15.23
CA ARG A 408 9.64 -1.40 -16.17
C ARG A 408 8.82 -0.33 -15.45
N GLY A 409 8.30 -0.68 -14.28
CA GLY A 409 7.52 0.22 -13.45
C GLY A 409 7.50 -0.24 -11.98
N ARG A 410 7.01 0.65 -11.12
CA ARG A 410 6.83 0.39 -9.68
C ARG A 410 5.54 1.03 -9.18
N PRO A 411 4.46 0.25 -9.03
CA PRO A 411 3.19 0.74 -8.49
C PRO A 411 3.33 1.34 -7.09
N VAL A 412 2.78 2.53 -6.88
CA VAL A 412 2.75 3.22 -5.59
C VAL A 412 1.31 3.43 -5.15
N GLY A 413 0.79 4.64 -5.33
CA GLY A 413 -0.58 4.97 -5.02
C GLY A 413 -1.55 4.29 -5.97
N VAL A 414 -2.66 3.83 -5.43
CA VAL A 414 -3.81 3.34 -6.20
C VAL A 414 -5.07 4.05 -5.71
N THR A 415 -5.96 4.40 -6.62
CA THR A 415 -7.27 4.98 -6.28
C THR A 415 -8.31 4.61 -7.34
N VAL A 416 -9.57 4.50 -6.97
CA VAL A 416 -10.66 4.20 -7.90
C VAL A 416 -11.40 5.49 -8.18
N ASP A 417 -11.57 5.82 -9.46
CA ASP A 417 -12.32 6.98 -9.87
C ASP A 417 -13.86 6.74 -9.75
N PRO A 418 -14.70 7.78 -9.74
CA PRO A 418 -16.16 7.63 -9.64
C PRO A 418 -16.78 6.85 -10.80
N ARG A 419 -16.09 6.73 -11.92
CA ARG A 419 -16.52 5.94 -13.10
C ARG A 419 -16.11 4.48 -13.01
N GLY A 420 -15.40 4.09 -11.94
CA GLY A 420 -14.97 2.72 -11.67
C GLY A 420 -13.67 2.32 -12.35
N ALA A 421 -12.86 3.26 -12.85
CA ALA A 421 -11.51 2.94 -13.29
C ALA A 421 -10.53 2.94 -12.11
N LEU A 422 -9.58 2.02 -12.13
CA LEU A 422 -8.45 2.03 -11.20
C LEU A 422 -7.32 2.87 -11.78
N LEU A 423 -6.87 3.85 -11.01
CA LEU A 423 -5.70 4.66 -11.29
C LEU A 423 -4.51 4.10 -10.52
N VAL A 424 -3.35 4.01 -11.17
CA VAL A 424 -2.10 3.49 -10.58
C VAL A 424 -0.97 4.49 -10.85
N ALA A 425 -0.37 5.02 -9.79
CA ALA A 425 0.85 5.81 -9.90
C ALA A 425 2.07 4.89 -10.01
N ASP A 426 2.92 5.16 -10.98
CA ASP A 426 4.16 4.44 -11.24
C ASP A 426 5.33 5.42 -11.12
N ASP A 427 6.09 5.33 -10.02
CA ASP A 427 7.17 6.27 -9.72
C ASP A 427 8.49 5.94 -10.42
N LEU A 428 8.58 4.79 -11.08
CA LEU A 428 9.73 4.44 -11.91
C LEU A 428 9.53 4.90 -13.35
N ALA A 429 8.36 4.60 -13.94
CA ALA A 429 7.99 5.06 -15.27
C ALA A 429 7.54 6.52 -15.30
N ASN A 430 7.29 7.14 -14.13
CA ASN A 430 6.79 8.52 -14.01
C ASN A 430 5.45 8.75 -14.71
N THR A 431 4.56 7.76 -14.59
CA THR A 431 3.31 7.63 -15.34
C THR A 431 2.15 7.37 -14.39
N ILE A 432 0.95 7.86 -14.76
CA ILE A 432 -0.32 7.39 -14.19
C ILE A 432 -0.97 6.47 -15.20
N TRP A 433 -1.21 5.25 -14.79
CA TRP A 433 -1.97 4.25 -15.54
C TRP A 433 -3.44 4.30 -15.12
N ARG A 434 -4.34 4.14 -16.12
CA ARG A 434 -5.78 4.00 -15.89
C ARG A 434 -6.24 2.65 -16.41
N ILE A 435 -6.90 1.87 -15.56
CA ILE A 435 -7.42 0.53 -15.87
C ILE A 435 -8.94 0.59 -15.85
N THR A 436 -9.58 0.28 -16.97
CA THR A 436 -11.01 0.45 -17.17
C THR A 436 -11.66 -0.89 -17.54
N PRO A 437 -12.81 -1.25 -16.99
CA PRO A 437 -13.60 -2.38 -17.47
C PRO A 437 -14.07 -2.16 -18.91
N THR A 438 -13.88 -3.14 -19.82
CA THR A 438 -14.23 -3.02 -21.24
C THR A 438 -15.73 -3.22 -21.53
N GLY A 439 -16.52 -3.70 -20.56
CA GLY A 439 -17.95 -3.99 -20.73
C GLY A 439 -18.90 -2.95 -20.13
N GLY A 440 -18.39 -1.90 -19.52
CA GLY A 440 -19.18 -0.81 -18.96
C GLY A 440 -19.34 0.33 -19.96
N ALA A 441 -20.55 0.73 -20.28
CA ALA A 441 -20.76 2.06 -20.87
C ALA A 441 -20.10 3.10 -19.93
N PRO A 442 -19.51 4.21 -20.46
CA PRO A 442 -19.02 5.28 -19.61
C PRO A 442 -20.16 5.72 -18.68
N GLY A 443 -20.12 5.25 -17.44
CA GLY A 443 -21.16 5.55 -16.46
C GLY A 443 -21.11 7.05 -16.18
N ALA A 444 -22.25 7.71 -16.26
CA ALA A 444 -22.40 9.05 -15.70
C ALA A 444 -21.88 9.04 -14.26
N PRO A 445 -21.22 10.12 -13.79
CA PRO A 445 -20.70 10.20 -12.43
C PRO A 445 -21.80 9.79 -11.44
N ALA A 446 -21.48 8.89 -10.52
CA ALA A 446 -22.39 8.55 -9.43
C ALA A 446 -22.70 9.86 -8.70
N ALA A 447 -23.99 10.21 -8.61
CA ALA A 447 -24.40 11.37 -7.83
C ALA A 447 -23.83 11.22 -6.39
N PRO A 448 -23.34 12.31 -5.79
CA PRO A 448 -22.82 12.26 -4.43
C PRO A 448 -23.89 11.66 -3.52
N ALA A 449 -23.50 10.67 -2.71
CA ALA A 449 -24.37 10.04 -1.75
C ALA A 449 -24.97 11.16 -0.87
N THR A 450 -26.27 11.36 -0.98
CA THR A 450 -26.99 12.29 -0.12
C THR A 450 -26.76 11.84 1.31
N PRO A 451 -26.29 12.69 2.23
CA PRO A 451 -26.15 12.30 3.63
C PRO A 451 -27.52 11.85 4.12
N ALA A 452 -27.56 10.66 4.72
CA ALA A 452 -28.77 10.13 5.35
C ALA A 452 -29.28 11.20 6.33
N THR A 453 -30.47 11.72 6.08
CA THR A 453 -31.17 12.58 7.01
C THR A 453 -31.34 11.79 8.29
N THR A 454 -30.57 12.13 9.31
CA THR A 454 -30.77 11.64 10.67
C THR A 454 -32.15 12.12 11.09
N GLU A 455 -33.10 11.19 11.10
CA GLU A 455 -34.38 11.36 11.75
C GLU A 455 -34.10 11.67 13.23
N THR A 456 -34.38 12.89 13.62
CA THR A 456 -34.17 13.37 15.00
C THR A 456 -35.08 12.53 15.90
N ALA A 457 -34.48 11.72 16.73
CA ALA A 457 -35.22 11.01 17.77
C ALA A 457 -36.01 12.05 18.63
N PRO A 458 -37.29 11.81 18.99
CA PRO A 458 -38.04 12.73 19.81
C PRO A 458 -37.35 12.90 21.16
N ALA A 459 -37.29 14.14 21.64
CA ALA A 459 -36.71 14.49 22.92
C ALA A 459 -37.42 13.68 24.06
N PRO A 460 -36.66 13.19 25.05
CA PRO A 460 -37.23 12.51 26.18
C PRO A 460 -38.15 13.46 26.97
N ALA A 461 -39.33 12.98 27.31
CA ALA A 461 -40.35 13.73 28.10
C ALA A 461 -39.74 14.22 29.43
N ALA A 462 -39.97 15.48 29.75
CA ALA A 462 -39.50 16.10 30.99
C ALA A 462 -40.05 15.31 32.22
N ALA A 463 -39.15 15.00 33.14
CA ALA A 463 -39.53 14.39 34.44
C ALA A 463 -40.37 15.36 35.24
N PRO A 464 -41.41 14.88 36.00
CA PRO A 464 -42.24 15.73 36.82
C PRO A 464 -41.43 16.33 37.97
N ALA A 465 -41.68 17.60 38.24
CA ALA A 465 -41.07 18.35 39.34
C ALA A 465 -41.40 17.73 40.72
N PRO A 466 -40.49 17.71 41.68
CA PRO A 466 -40.76 17.25 43.03
C PRO A 466 -41.74 18.18 43.74
N SER A 467 -42.83 17.60 44.29
CA SER A 467 -43.80 18.28 45.13
C SER A 467 -43.13 18.83 46.41
N GLY A 468 -43.42 20.09 46.69
CA GLY A 468 -42.89 20.84 47.83
C GLY A 468 -43.14 20.18 49.19
N ALA A 469 -42.11 20.14 49.99
CA ALA A 469 -42.23 19.85 51.44
C ALA A 469 -42.46 21.19 52.17
N THR A 470 -43.55 21.21 52.94
CA THR A 470 -43.90 22.28 53.88
C THR A 470 -42.89 22.31 55.03
N PRO A 471 -42.39 23.47 55.51
CA PRO A 471 -41.55 23.50 56.71
C PRO A 471 -42.38 23.39 57.98
N PRO A 472 -41.90 22.74 59.06
CA PRO A 472 -42.56 22.70 60.33
C PRO A 472 -42.45 24.05 61.07
N ALA A 473 -43.57 24.44 61.66
CA ALA A 473 -43.67 25.56 62.62
C ALA A 473 -43.08 25.10 63.96
N GLY A 474 -42.28 25.98 64.57
CA GLY A 474 -41.73 25.89 65.90
C GLY A 474 -40.61 26.91 66.08
#